data_9c474dec8cb2f47f801200ddefddd5e3
#
_entry.id   9c474dec8cb2f47f801200ddefddd5e3
#
_cell.length_a   1.000
_cell.length_b   1.000
_cell.length_c   1.000
_cell.angle_alpha   90.00
_cell.angle_beta   90.00
_cell.angle_gamma   90.00
#
_symmetry.space_group_name_H-M   'P 1'
#
loop_
_entity.id
_entity.type
_entity.pdbx_description
1 polymer ?
#
loop_
_entity_poly.entity_id
_entity_poly.type
_entity_poly.pdbx_seq_one_letter_code
_entity_poly.pdbx_strand_id
1 'polypeptide(L)'
;MTYKGKYTVKDKKKYVGDPDKVVYRSLWERQAFRWVENQPDIVEWASEEIAIPYICETDRKVHRYFIDLYFKTRDGKKYIIEIKPAKETQPPKKPARPTKRYLSEALTFVKNQSKWKAAHKFAQENGCTFQVWTEDTLKSLGIKIISPRTKNK
;
A
#
# COMPACT_ATOMS: atom_id res chain seq x y z
N MET A 1 -4.63 -1.51 -15.78
CA MET A 1 -5.68 -0.51 -15.58
C MET A 1 -5.95 -0.32 -14.10
N THR A 2 -5.97 0.90 -13.65
CA THR A 2 -6.26 1.22 -12.26
C THR A 2 -7.65 1.84 -12.14
N TYR A 3 -8.36 1.47 -11.09
CA TYR A 3 -9.67 2.01 -10.78
C TYR A 3 -9.52 2.97 -9.61
N LYS A 4 -9.53 4.26 -9.93
CA LYS A 4 -9.41 5.32 -8.93
C LYS A 4 -10.78 5.86 -8.58
N GLY A 5 -10.93 6.32 -7.37
CA GLY A 5 -12.16 6.97 -6.96
C GLY A 5 -12.06 7.59 -5.59
N LYS A 6 -13.07 8.35 -5.25
CA LYS A 6 -13.18 8.92 -3.91
C LYS A 6 -13.78 7.87 -2.99
N TYR A 7 -13.13 7.66 -1.85
CA TYR A 7 -13.64 6.74 -0.84
C TYR A 7 -14.45 7.51 0.19
N THR A 8 -15.68 7.05 0.44
CA THR A 8 -16.54 7.66 1.45
C THR A 8 -16.29 6.97 2.78
N VAL A 9 -15.69 7.68 3.73
CA VAL A 9 -15.43 7.18 5.07
C VAL A 9 -16.74 7.08 5.83
N LYS A 10 -17.03 5.91 6.39
CA LYS A 10 -18.26 5.68 7.15
C LYS A 10 -18.21 6.31 8.53
N ASP A 11 -17.12 6.07 9.26
CA ASP A 11 -16.93 6.58 10.60
C ASP A 11 -15.77 7.58 10.60
N LYS A 12 -16.10 8.86 10.46
CA LYS A 12 -15.10 9.91 10.37
C LYS A 12 -14.28 10.06 11.66
N LYS A 13 -14.81 9.63 12.78
CA LYS A 13 -14.09 9.69 14.07
C LYS A 13 -12.94 8.69 14.13
N LYS A 14 -13.06 7.60 13.37
CA LYS A 14 -12.04 6.57 13.32
C LYS A 14 -10.91 6.93 12.37
N TYR A 15 -11.14 7.85 11.44
CA TYR A 15 -10.15 8.24 10.45
C TYR A 15 -9.22 9.33 10.98
N VAL A 16 -7.91 9.13 10.81
CA VAL A 16 -6.88 10.10 11.21
C VAL A 16 -6.49 10.92 9.98
N GLY A 17 -6.83 12.20 9.98
CA GLY A 17 -6.57 13.09 8.86
C GLY A 17 -7.86 13.69 8.34
N ASP A 18 -7.90 14.02 7.05
CA ASP A 18 -9.08 14.61 6.43
C ASP A 18 -9.94 13.51 5.79
N PRO A 19 -11.05 13.11 6.45
CA PRO A 19 -11.87 12.00 5.95
C PRO A 19 -12.60 12.31 4.65
N ASP A 20 -12.67 13.58 4.26
CA ASP A 20 -13.35 13.99 3.03
C ASP A 20 -12.43 13.96 1.81
N LYS A 21 -11.15 13.68 2.01
CA LYS A 21 -10.15 13.66 0.93
C LYS A 21 -9.53 12.30 0.69
N VAL A 22 -10.17 11.23 1.16
CA VAL A 22 -9.65 9.88 0.98
C VAL A 22 -9.95 9.38 -0.43
N VAL A 23 -8.92 8.91 -1.12
CA VAL A 23 -9.07 8.32 -2.44
C VAL A 23 -8.50 6.92 -2.45
N TYR A 24 -9.08 6.04 -3.24
CA TYR A 24 -8.46 4.75 -3.52
C TYR A 24 -7.89 4.79 -4.94
N ARG A 25 -6.72 4.18 -5.10
CA ARG A 25 -6.03 4.16 -6.39
C ARG A 25 -6.12 2.79 -7.06
N SER A 26 -6.72 1.83 -6.36
CA SER A 26 -7.00 0.50 -6.87
C SER A 26 -8.19 -0.07 -6.14
N LEU A 27 -8.81 -1.11 -6.73
CA LEU A 27 -9.92 -1.79 -6.07
C LEU A 27 -9.47 -2.53 -4.82
N TRP A 28 -8.22 -3.00 -4.79
CA TRP A 28 -7.67 -3.67 -3.61
C TRP A 28 -7.59 -2.69 -2.43
N GLU A 29 -7.17 -1.45 -2.69
CA GLU A 29 -7.14 -0.42 -1.65
C GLU A 29 -8.54 -0.14 -1.13
N ARG A 30 -9.51 0.00 -2.02
CA ARG A 30 -10.90 0.24 -1.61
C ARG A 30 -11.41 -0.87 -0.71
N GLN A 31 -11.14 -2.12 -1.07
CA GLN A 31 -11.56 -3.26 -0.28
C GLN A 31 -10.84 -3.32 1.07
N ALA A 32 -9.56 -2.96 1.10
CA ALA A 32 -8.80 -2.90 2.35
C ALA A 32 -9.34 -1.82 3.27
N PHE A 33 -9.69 -0.65 2.73
CA PHE A 33 -10.29 0.44 3.54
C PHE A 33 -11.61 -0.01 4.17
N ARG A 34 -12.45 -0.70 3.41
CA ARG A 34 -13.71 -1.25 3.93
C ARG A 34 -13.46 -2.24 5.05
N TRP A 35 -12.49 -3.12 4.85
CA TRP A 35 -12.16 -4.12 5.86
C TRP A 35 -11.71 -3.45 7.15
N VAL A 36 -10.83 -2.47 7.05
CA VAL A 36 -10.31 -1.74 8.22
C VAL A 36 -11.44 -1.04 8.98
N GLU A 37 -12.36 -0.39 8.27
CA GLU A 37 -13.48 0.30 8.90
C GLU A 37 -14.42 -0.66 9.63
N ASN A 38 -14.49 -1.90 9.18
CA ASN A 38 -15.40 -2.90 9.74
C ASN A 38 -14.77 -3.74 10.86
N GLN A 39 -13.48 -3.53 11.17
CA GLN A 39 -12.81 -4.29 12.23
C GLN A 39 -12.97 -3.59 13.57
N PRO A 40 -13.67 -4.25 14.55
CA PRO A 40 -13.84 -3.63 15.88
C PRO A 40 -12.52 -3.39 16.60
N ASP A 41 -11.50 -4.21 16.34
CA ASP A 41 -10.21 -4.11 17.00
C ASP A 41 -9.33 -3.00 16.42
N ILE A 42 -9.70 -2.42 15.29
CA ILE A 42 -8.98 -1.31 14.70
C ILE A 42 -9.65 -0.02 15.17
N VAL A 43 -8.91 0.81 15.91
CA VAL A 43 -9.45 2.01 16.54
C VAL A 43 -9.23 3.27 15.73
N GLU A 44 -8.24 3.26 14.83
CA GLU A 44 -8.00 4.38 13.92
C GLU A 44 -7.31 3.89 12.66
N TRP A 45 -7.49 4.65 11.57
CA TRP A 45 -6.84 4.34 10.30
C TRP A 45 -6.66 5.59 9.45
N ALA A 46 -5.79 5.51 8.45
CA ALA A 46 -5.55 6.59 7.52
C ALA A 46 -5.01 6.04 6.20
N SER A 47 -5.18 6.79 5.13
CA SER A 47 -4.60 6.49 3.84
C SER A 47 -3.89 7.72 3.31
N GLU A 48 -2.63 7.55 2.91
CA GLU A 48 -1.78 8.60 2.32
C GLU A 48 -1.62 9.85 3.22
N GLU A 49 -1.78 9.67 4.53
CA GLU A 49 -1.55 10.74 5.49
C GLU A 49 -0.12 10.73 6.05
N ILE A 50 0.56 9.59 5.97
CA ILE A 50 1.93 9.45 6.42
C ILE A 50 2.84 9.51 5.21
N ALA A 51 3.76 10.49 5.21
CA ALA A 51 4.76 10.63 4.15
C ALA A 51 6.13 10.33 4.72
N ILE A 52 6.83 9.38 4.11
CA ILE A 52 8.16 8.96 4.54
C ILE A 52 9.17 9.42 3.50
N PRO A 53 10.15 10.26 3.89
CA PRO A 53 11.22 10.63 2.95
C PRO A 53 12.12 9.42 2.69
N TYR A 54 12.52 9.23 1.46
CA TYR A 54 13.44 8.17 1.10
C TYR A 54 14.36 8.63 -0.02
N ILE A 55 15.55 8.04 -0.10
CA ILE A 55 16.48 8.28 -1.18
C ILE A 55 16.24 7.20 -2.23
N CYS A 56 15.85 7.64 -3.43
CA CYS A 56 15.61 6.70 -4.53
C CYS A 56 16.93 6.33 -5.19
N GLU A 57 17.24 5.04 -5.24
CA GLU A 57 18.49 4.57 -5.80
C GLU A 57 18.62 4.83 -7.31
N THR A 58 17.49 5.02 -7.99
CA THR A 58 17.50 5.22 -9.44
C THR A 58 17.94 6.63 -9.86
N ASP A 59 17.69 7.64 -9.02
CA ASP A 59 18.07 9.03 -9.34
C ASP A 59 18.86 9.72 -8.24
N ARG A 60 19.09 9.04 -7.12
CA ARG A 60 19.83 9.52 -5.96
C ARG A 60 19.24 10.77 -5.32
N LYS A 61 17.94 11.01 -5.53
CA LYS A 61 17.22 12.16 -4.96
C LYS A 61 16.30 11.73 -3.84
N VAL A 62 15.99 12.69 -2.96
CA VAL A 62 15.02 12.46 -1.89
C VAL A 62 13.62 12.64 -2.46
N HIS A 63 12.77 11.64 -2.19
CA HIS A 63 11.36 11.64 -2.57
C HIS A 63 10.51 11.39 -1.34
N ARG A 64 9.21 11.59 -1.45
CA ARG A 64 8.26 11.27 -0.39
C ARG A 64 7.47 10.03 -0.78
N TYR A 65 7.40 9.09 0.13
CA TYR A 65 6.61 7.87 -0.02
C TYR A 65 5.38 7.96 0.85
N PHE A 66 4.21 8.01 0.23
CA PHE A 66 2.94 8.06 0.96
C PHE A 66 2.45 6.64 1.22
N ILE A 67 2.24 6.32 2.48
CA ILE A 67 1.81 4.98 2.90
C ILE A 67 0.38 4.73 2.45
N ASP A 68 0.12 3.57 1.83
CA ASP A 68 -1.21 3.22 1.33
C ASP A 68 -2.23 3.14 2.45
N LEU A 69 -1.87 2.53 3.57
CA LEU A 69 -2.79 2.29 4.67
C LEU A 69 -2.04 2.30 6.00
N TYR A 70 -2.56 3.03 6.94
CA TYR A 70 -2.12 3.01 8.34
C TYR A 70 -3.31 2.60 9.20
N PHE A 71 -3.06 1.77 10.22
CA PHE A 71 -4.08 1.53 11.23
C PHE A 71 -3.46 1.19 12.58
N LYS A 72 -4.26 1.42 13.63
CA LYS A 72 -3.87 1.13 15.00
C LYS A 72 -4.91 0.21 15.60
N THR A 73 -4.45 -0.86 16.25
CA THR A 73 -5.33 -1.80 16.92
C THR A 73 -5.59 -1.36 18.35
N ARG A 74 -6.61 -1.96 18.96
CA ARG A 74 -7.06 -1.62 20.30
C ARG A 74 -5.96 -1.80 21.36
N ASP A 75 -5.07 -2.76 21.15
CA ASP A 75 -3.94 -3.02 22.05
C ASP A 75 -2.78 -2.03 21.86
N GLY A 76 -2.95 -1.03 21.00
CA GLY A 76 -1.96 0.03 20.80
C GLY A 76 -0.94 -0.26 19.71
N LYS A 77 -1.02 -1.38 19.03
CA LYS A 77 -0.10 -1.71 17.93
C LYS A 77 -0.45 -0.91 16.69
N LYS A 78 0.58 -0.36 16.05
CA LYS A 78 0.44 0.45 14.85
C LYS A 78 1.05 -0.25 13.65
N TYR A 79 0.36 -0.18 12.52
CA TYR A 79 0.79 -0.84 11.29
C TYR A 79 0.79 0.14 10.14
N ILE A 80 1.84 0.10 9.32
CA ILE A 80 1.88 0.83 8.06
C ILE A 80 1.99 -0.20 6.95
N ILE A 81 1.12 -0.08 5.96
CA ILE A 81 0.86 -1.14 5.00
C ILE A 81 1.04 -0.62 3.57
N GLU A 82 1.75 -1.36 2.77
CA GLU A 82 1.81 -1.20 1.33
C GLU A 82 0.98 -2.31 0.69
N ILE A 83 0.08 -1.97 -0.22
CA ILE A 83 -0.73 -2.96 -0.94
C ILE A 83 -0.13 -3.14 -2.33
N LYS A 84 0.33 -4.35 -2.63
CA LYS A 84 1.09 -4.61 -3.85
C LYS A 84 0.88 -6.06 -4.31
N PRO A 85 0.67 -6.32 -5.61
CA PRO A 85 0.63 -7.70 -6.10
C PRO A 85 1.93 -8.44 -5.80
N ALA A 86 1.83 -9.71 -5.43
CA ALA A 86 2.99 -10.53 -5.08
C ALA A 86 4.05 -10.54 -6.18
N LYS A 87 3.61 -10.55 -7.41
CA LYS A 87 4.47 -10.50 -8.59
C LYS A 87 5.41 -9.29 -8.57
N GLU A 88 4.94 -8.15 -8.03
CA GLU A 88 5.72 -6.91 -7.98
C GLU A 88 6.62 -6.83 -6.74
N THR A 89 6.55 -7.80 -5.85
CA THR A 89 7.47 -7.89 -4.70
C THR A 89 8.74 -8.64 -5.05
N GLN A 90 8.82 -9.18 -6.26
CA GLN A 90 9.98 -9.90 -6.76
C GLN A 90 10.59 -9.14 -7.94
N PRO A 91 11.90 -9.31 -8.18
CA PRO A 91 12.50 -8.67 -9.35
C PRO A 91 11.85 -9.19 -10.63
N PRO A 92 11.72 -8.35 -11.66
CA PRO A 92 11.13 -8.80 -12.90
C PRO A 92 11.99 -9.89 -13.55
N LYS A 93 11.35 -10.83 -14.23
CA LYS A 93 12.03 -11.91 -14.88
C LYS A 93 12.86 -11.38 -16.06
N LYS A 94 14.16 -11.68 -16.08
CA LYS A 94 15.05 -11.21 -17.12
C LYS A 94 14.75 -11.90 -18.45
N PRO A 95 14.40 -11.14 -19.51
CA PRO A 95 14.14 -11.74 -20.82
C PRO A 95 15.43 -12.07 -21.56
N ALA A 96 15.32 -12.84 -22.64
CA ALA A 96 16.48 -13.17 -23.47
C ALA A 96 17.13 -11.92 -24.08
N ARG A 97 16.31 -10.91 -24.41
CA ARG A 97 16.80 -9.64 -24.93
C ARG A 97 16.26 -8.50 -24.05
N PRO A 98 17.08 -7.46 -23.79
CA PRO A 98 16.60 -6.30 -23.04
C PRO A 98 15.44 -5.63 -23.79
N THR A 99 14.35 -5.35 -23.07
CA THR A 99 13.22 -4.62 -23.62
C THR A 99 12.99 -3.37 -22.78
N LYS A 100 12.32 -2.37 -23.35
CA LYS A 100 11.94 -1.18 -22.60
C LYS A 100 11.07 -1.52 -21.41
N ARG A 101 10.15 -2.49 -21.59
CA ARG A 101 9.27 -2.96 -20.54
C ARG A 101 10.06 -3.55 -19.37
N TYR A 102 11.02 -4.43 -19.67
CA TYR A 102 11.85 -5.02 -18.63
C TYR A 102 12.63 -3.95 -17.85
N LEU A 103 13.27 -3.01 -18.59
CA LEU A 103 14.04 -1.96 -17.95
C LEU A 103 13.15 -1.09 -17.05
N SER A 104 11.96 -0.76 -17.52
CA SER A 104 11.00 0.01 -16.74
C SER A 104 10.58 -0.73 -15.47
N GLU A 105 10.28 -2.03 -15.59
CA GLU A 105 9.89 -2.85 -14.45
C GLU A 105 11.04 -3.01 -13.46
N ALA A 106 12.27 -3.14 -13.97
CA ALA A 106 13.45 -3.25 -13.11
C ALA A 106 13.68 -1.97 -12.32
N LEU A 107 13.56 -0.81 -12.97
CA LEU A 107 13.67 0.48 -12.27
C LEU A 107 12.59 0.66 -11.22
N THR A 108 11.36 0.28 -11.55
CA THR A 108 10.25 0.35 -10.59
C THR A 108 10.51 -0.55 -9.39
N PHE A 109 11.06 -1.75 -9.64
CA PHE A 109 11.38 -2.67 -8.54
C PHE A 109 12.43 -2.05 -7.61
N VAL A 110 13.50 -1.46 -8.16
CA VAL A 110 14.53 -0.81 -7.36
C VAL A 110 13.94 0.35 -6.57
N LYS A 111 13.09 1.15 -7.19
CA LYS A 111 12.41 2.26 -6.53
C LYS A 111 11.56 1.76 -5.36
N ASN A 112 10.80 0.68 -5.56
CA ASN A 112 9.98 0.11 -4.49
C ASN A 112 10.84 -0.43 -3.35
N GLN A 113 11.98 -1.05 -3.65
CA GLN A 113 12.90 -1.51 -2.61
C GLN A 113 13.43 -0.35 -1.78
N SER A 114 13.73 0.78 -2.42
CA SER A 114 14.16 1.99 -1.70
C SER A 114 13.08 2.51 -0.77
N LYS A 115 11.84 2.54 -1.24
CA LYS A 115 10.67 2.94 -0.43
C LYS A 115 10.50 2.03 0.78
N TRP A 116 10.53 0.73 0.57
CA TRP A 116 10.25 -0.25 1.62
C TRP A 116 11.35 -0.29 2.67
N LYS A 117 12.60 -0.10 2.24
CA LYS A 117 13.72 0.03 3.17
C LYS A 117 13.51 1.23 4.09
N ALA A 118 13.10 2.37 3.53
CA ALA A 118 12.81 3.57 4.31
C ALA A 118 11.59 3.35 5.23
N ALA A 119 10.59 2.62 4.75
CA ALA A 119 9.40 2.32 5.54
C ALA A 119 9.73 1.43 6.75
N HIS A 120 10.59 0.43 6.58
CA HIS A 120 11.04 -0.41 7.70
C HIS A 120 11.77 0.41 8.76
N LYS A 121 12.65 1.30 8.32
CA LYS A 121 13.39 2.16 9.24
C LYS A 121 12.44 3.11 9.98
N PHE A 122 11.53 3.74 9.26
CA PHE A 122 10.52 4.61 9.84
C PHE A 122 9.69 3.86 10.88
N ALA A 123 9.27 2.64 10.55
CA ALA A 123 8.47 1.81 11.44
C ALA A 123 9.22 1.54 12.74
N GLN A 124 10.49 1.14 12.66
CA GLN A 124 11.31 0.89 13.84
C GLN A 124 11.45 2.12 14.71
N GLU A 125 11.64 3.29 14.09
CA GLU A 125 11.83 4.55 14.81
C GLU A 125 10.55 5.08 15.44
N ASN A 126 9.39 4.67 14.91
CA ASN A 126 8.10 5.20 15.36
C ASN A 126 7.19 4.16 16.02
N GLY A 127 7.75 3.01 16.36
CA GLY A 127 6.97 1.96 17.05
C GLY A 127 5.86 1.36 16.20
N CYS A 128 6.06 1.30 14.90
CA CYS A 128 5.11 0.70 13.96
C CYS A 128 5.67 -0.59 13.39
N THR A 129 4.80 -1.37 12.75
CA THR A 129 5.19 -2.53 11.97
C THR A 129 4.88 -2.24 10.50
N PHE A 130 5.87 -2.39 9.62
CA PHE A 130 5.65 -2.26 8.19
C PHE A 130 5.40 -3.62 7.57
N GLN A 131 4.36 -3.70 6.74
CA GLN A 131 4.01 -4.93 6.03
C GLN A 131 3.62 -4.62 4.59
N VAL A 132 3.94 -5.53 3.68
CA VAL A 132 3.44 -5.50 2.31
C VAL A 132 2.32 -6.53 2.23
N TRP A 133 1.13 -6.07 1.89
CA TRP A 133 -0.03 -6.94 1.73
C TRP A 133 -0.20 -7.28 0.26
N THR A 134 -0.09 -8.57 -0.05
CA THR A 134 -0.31 -9.10 -1.39
C THR A 134 -1.71 -9.66 -1.50
N GLU A 135 -2.08 -10.19 -2.67
CA GLU A 135 -3.36 -10.88 -2.84
C GLU A 135 -3.55 -12.00 -1.84
N ASP A 136 -2.46 -12.71 -1.50
CA ASP A 136 -2.55 -13.82 -0.54
C ASP A 136 -2.86 -13.30 0.86
N THR A 137 -2.24 -12.17 1.25
CA THR A 137 -2.52 -11.54 2.53
C THR A 137 -3.98 -11.10 2.60
N LEU A 138 -4.45 -10.44 1.55
CA LEU A 138 -5.83 -9.96 1.50
C LEU A 138 -6.83 -11.11 1.63
N LYS A 139 -6.59 -12.19 0.91
CA LYS A 139 -7.43 -13.38 0.98
C LYS A 139 -7.43 -14.00 2.38
N SER A 140 -6.27 -14.07 3.01
CA SER A 140 -6.15 -14.65 4.35
C SER A 140 -6.89 -13.83 5.40
N LEU A 141 -7.04 -12.53 5.17
CA LEU A 141 -7.80 -11.64 6.06
C LEU A 141 -9.31 -11.65 5.76
N GLY A 142 -9.73 -12.40 4.75
CA GLY A 142 -11.13 -12.43 4.34
C GLY A 142 -11.54 -11.26 3.47
N ILE A 143 -10.57 -10.53 2.92
CA ILE A 143 -10.85 -9.40 2.05
C ILE A 143 -11.09 -9.91 0.63
N LYS A 144 -12.25 -9.56 0.08
CA LYS A 144 -12.59 -9.97 -1.28
C LYS A 144 -11.80 -9.15 -2.29
N ILE A 145 -11.10 -9.85 -3.18
CA ILE A 145 -10.32 -9.22 -4.24
C ILE A 145 -11.17 -9.13 -5.50
N ILE A 146 -11.27 -7.92 -6.03
CA ILE A 146 -11.96 -7.68 -7.28
C ILE A 146 -10.91 -7.35 -8.34
N SER A 147 -10.84 -8.18 -9.38
CA SER A 147 -9.92 -7.97 -10.48
C SER A 147 -10.68 -7.47 -11.69
N PRO A 148 -10.15 -6.46 -12.41
CA PRO A 148 -10.78 -6.00 -13.64
C PRO A 148 -10.95 -7.11 -14.68
N ARG A 149 -10.07 -8.09 -14.67
CA ARG A 149 -10.12 -9.20 -15.63
C ARG A 149 -11.29 -10.15 -15.41
N THR A 150 -11.78 -10.26 -14.19
CA THR A 150 -12.89 -11.16 -13.90
C THR A 150 -14.22 -10.68 -14.46
N LYS A 151 -14.32 -9.40 -14.79
CA LYS A 151 -15.53 -8.82 -15.37
C LYS A 151 -15.79 -9.25 -16.79
N ASN A 152 -14.77 -9.72 -17.48
CA ASN A 152 -14.85 -10.05 -18.91
C ASN A 152 -15.08 -11.54 -19.16
N LYS A 153 -15.41 -12.27 -18.12
CA LYS A 153 -15.66 -13.71 -18.22
C LYS A 153 -17.12 -14.03 -18.21
#